data_973a2db12f94acb1b7c235a5bb4d6f02
#
_entry.id   973a2db12f94acb1b7c235a5bb4d6f02
#
_cell.length_a   1.000
_cell.length_b   1.000
_cell.length_c   1.000
_cell.angle_alpha   90.00
_cell.angle_beta   90.00
_cell.angle_gamma   90.00
#
_symmetry.space_group_name_H-M   'P 1'
#
loop_
_entity.id
_entity.type
_entity.pdbx_description
1 polymer ?
#
loop_
_entity_poly.entity_id
_entity_poly.type
_entity_poly.pdbx_seq_one_letter_code
_entity_poly.pdbx_strand_id
1 'polypeptide(L)'
;LSLEVKGLYAGYNGSLVVQGIDAIFSKGRVNIILGPNGSGKSTLLKTMAKVLQPKVGTIRLFNKDLQNLSLKEIAKLIAYLPQRSNSVPRMTVFETILLGRKPYFTFGPGNRDLEIVNSIIEELKLKGFENKFVDELSGGELQKVLLARCLAQTPKVLLLDEPINHLDPKNQIEILEVIKKTTYRVNLITLLVLHDLNLALRYGDELFFMKDGKLLWKGFASELTSEVIEMVFEVEGELAEFSNQRLFIISSYTTPSEKRFPKAL
;
A
#
# COMPACT_ATOMS: atom_id res chain seq x y z
N LEU A 1 12.37 -14.97 0.90
CA LEU A 1 12.30 -13.84 1.86
C LEU A 1 10.95 -13.15 1.71
N SER A 2 10.14 -13.12 2.77
CA SER A 2 8.73 -12.70 2.79
C SER A 2 8.40 -11.85 4.02
N LEU A 3 7.28 -11.15 3.95
CA LEU A 3 6.53 -10.64 5.09
C LEU A 3 5.34 -11.59 5.31
N GLU A 4 5.26 -12.19 6.48
CA GLU A 4 4.27 -13.21 6.83
C GLU A 4 3.36 -12.68 7.92
N VAL A 5 2.06 -12.84 7.72
CA VAL A 5 1.02 -12.55 8.69
C VAL A 5 0.29 -13.83 9.00
N LYS A 6 0.18 -14.20 10.28
CA LYS A 6 -0.44 -15.46 10.70
C LYS A 6 -1.44 -15.25 11.83
N GLY A 7 -2.68 -15.66 11.57
CA GLY A 7 -3.80 -15.59 12.52
C GLY A 7 -4.02 -14.20 13.09
N LEU A 8 -3.92 -13.16 12.27
CA LEU A 8 -3.89 -11.77 12.71
C LEU A 8 -5.28 -11.25 13.06
N TYR A 9 -5.44 -10.78 14.31
CA TYR A 9 -6.60 -10.00 14.76
C TYR A 9 -6.13 -8.62 15.21
N ALA A 10 -6.77 -7.57 14.73
CA ALA A 10 -6.45 -6.19 15.08
C ALA A 10 -7.69 -5.29 15.05
N GLY A 11 -7.64 -4.19 15.78
CA GLY A 11 -8.76 -3.23 15.83
C GLY A 11 -8.57 -2.19 16.93
N TYR A 12 -9.60 -1.40 17.17
CA TYR A 12 -9.58 -0.23 18.05
C TYR A 12 -10.62 -0.37 19.17
N ASN A 13 -10.33 0.19 20.33
CA ASN A 13 -11.29 0.35 21.43
C ASN A 13 -12.17 -0.89 21.72
N GLY A 14 -11.55 -2.06 21.74
CA GLY A 14 -12.29 -3.31 22.01
C GLY A 14 -12.90 -3.97 20.76
N SER A 15 -13.15 -3.24 19.68
CA SER A 15 -13.71 -3.79 18.43
C SER A 15 -12.62 -4.40 17.55
N LEU A 16 -12.92 -5.55 16.96
CA LEU A 16 -12.08 -6.21 15.96
C LEU A 16 -12.45 -5.69 14.57
N VAL A 17 -11.45 -5.21 13.83
CA VAL A 17 -11.59 -4.74 12.44
C VAL A 17 -10.96 -5.72 11.46
N VAL A 18 -9.86 -6.34 11.86
CA VAL A 18 -9.17 -7.40 11.13
C VAL A 18 -9.34 -8.70 11.90
N GLN A 19 -9.73 -9.78 11.22
CA GLN A 19 -10.18 -11.02 11.86
C GLN A 19 -9.55 -12.24 11.19
N GLY A 20 -8.51 -12.81 11.82
CA GLY A 20 -7.91 -14.08 11.41
C GLY A 20 -7.23 -14.05 10.04
N ILE A 21 -6.49 -12.98 9.74
CA ILE A 21 -5.78 -12.86 8.45
C ILE A 21 -4.54 -13.75 8.43
N ASP A 22 -4.45 -14.59 7.38
CA ASP A 22 -3.29 -15.38 7.01
C ASP A 22 -2.82 -14.97 5.62
N ALA A 23 -1.63 -14.35 5.51
CA ALA A 23 -1.08 -13.88 4.24
C ALA A 23 0.45 -13.96 4.21
N ILE A 24 0.99 -14.16 3.01
CA ILE A 24 2.43 -14.13 2.75
C ILE A 24 2.65 -13.17 1.58
N PHE A 25 3.53 -12.20 1.77
CA PHE A 25 3.87 -11.20 0.77
C PHE A 25 5.33 -11.39 0.35
N SER A 26 5.56 -11.67 -0.92
CA SER A 26 6.87 -12.00 -1.48
C SER A 26 7.63 -10.76 -1.92
N LYS A 27 8.98 -10.86 -1.92
CA LYS A 27 9.85 -9.81 -2.46
C LYS A 27 9.70 -9.66 -3.97
N GLY A 28 9.97 -8.44 -4.46
CA GLY A 28 9.95 -8.11 -5.87
C GLY A 28 8.55 -8.15 -6.48
N ARG A 29 7.50 -8.01 -5.66
CA ARG A 29 6.10 -8.01 -6.11
C ARG A 29 5.34 -6.82 -5.58
N VAL A 30 4.45 -6.30 -6.41
CA VAL A 30 3.42 -5.34 -6.04
C VAL A 30 2.19 -6.13 -5.61
N ASN A 31 1.96 -6.19 -4.29
CA ASN A 31 0.81 -6.84 -3.70
C ASN A 31 -0.28 -5.77 -3.50
N ILE A 32 -1.44 -5.94 -4.12
CA ILE A 32 -2.53 -4.96 -4.02
C ILE A 32 -3.64 -5.51 -3.14
N ILE A 33 -4.03 -4.71 -2.14
CA ILE A 33 -5.13 -5.02 -1.24
C ILE A 33 -6.36 -4.25 -1.70
N LEU A 34 -7.43 -4.97 -1.98
CA LEU A 34 -8.71 -4.48 -2.48
C LEU A 34 -9.85 -4.86 -1.54
N GLY A 35 -10.95 -4.14 -1.61
CA GLY A 35 -12.17 -4.41 -0.87
C GLY A 35 -12.97 -3.15 -0.57
N PRO A 36 -14.23 -3.30 -0.11
CA PRO A 36 -15.09 -2.18 0.23
C PRO A 36 -14.50 -1.27 1.31
N ASN A 37 -15.06 -0.07 1.45
CA ASN A 37 -14.74 0.81 2.57
C ASN A 37 -15.10 0.12 3.89
N GLY A 38 -14.24 0.29 4.90
CA GLY A 38 -14.44 -0.39 6.20
C GLY A 38 -14.01 -1.86 6.26
N SER A 39 -13.55 -2.48 5.16
CA SER A 39 -13.12 -3.90 5.17
C SER A 39 -11.84 -4.21 5.96
N GLY A 40 -11.16 -3.19 6.54
CA GLY A 40 -9.99 -3.38 7.40
C GLY A 40 -8.63 -3.19 6.74
N LYS A 41 -8.56 -2.78 5.46
CA LYS A 41 -7.31 -2.61 4.70
C LYS A 41 -6.28 -1.72 5.39
N SER A 42 -6.67 -0.49 5.75
CA SER A 42 -5.79 0.45 6.47
C SER A 42 -5.40 -0.04 7.86
N THR A 43 -6.29 -0.77 8.54
CA THR A 43 -6.01 -1.39 9.85
C THR A 43 -4.95 -2.48 9.70
N LEU A 44 -5.04 -3.31 8.66
CA LEU A 44 -4.04 -4.31 8.33
C LEU A 44 -2.67 -3.67 8.07
N LEU A 45 -2.60 -2.63 7.21
CA LEU A 45 -1.34 -1.91 6.93
C LEU A 45 -0.75 -1.29 8.20
N LYS A 46 -1.57 -0.59 9.01
CA LYS A 46 -1.12 0.02 10.27
C LYS A 46 -0.56 -1.02 11.25
N THR A 47 -1.15 -2.21 11.28
CA THR A 47 -0.68 -3.29 12.15
C THR A 47 0.65 -3.85 11.64
N MET A 48 0.81 -4.04 10.33
CA MET A 48 2.07 -4.45 9.72
C MET A 48 3.17 -3.38 9.87
N ALA A 49 2.81 -2.10 9.87
CA ALA A 49 3.74 -1.00 10.14
C ALA A 49 4.10 -0.83 11.63
N LYS A 50 3.54 -1.65 12.52
CA LYS A 50 3.65 -1.53 14.00
C LYS A 50 3.16 -0.16 14.54
N VAL A 51 2.29 0.52 13.78
CA VAL A 51 1.54 1.72 14.24
C VAL A 51 0.36 1.30 15.12
N LEU A 52 -0.23 0.16 14.83
CA LEU A 52 -1.27 -0.48 15.65
C LEU A 52 -0.74 -1.82 16.16
N GLN A 53 -0.95 -2.11 17.44
CA GLN A 53 -0.57 -3.40 18.00
C GLN A 53 -1.61 -4.47 17.62
N PRO A 54 -1.18 -5.67 17.19
CA PRO A 54 -2.10 -6.79 17.01
C PRO A 54 -2.68 -7.24 18.36
N LYS A 55 -3.93 -7.70 18.36
CA LYS A 55 -4.55 -8.32 19.53
C LYS A 55 -4.20 -9.80 19.64
N VAL A 56 -4.13 -10.47 18.49
CA VAL A 56 -3.75 -11.89 18.37
C VAL A 56 -3.00 -12.06 17.04
N GLY A 57 -2.21 -13.10 16.95
CA GLY A 57 -1.45 -13.45 15.74
C GLY A 57 -0.04 -12.89 15.73
N THR A 58 0.69 -13.19 14.67
CA THR A 58 2.09 -12.80 14.50
C THR A 58 2.34 -12.18 13.14
N ILE A 59 3.29 -11.25 13.10
CA ILE A 59 3.81 -10.68 11.85
C ILE A 59 5.31 -10.87 11.84
N ARG A 60 5.81 -11.59 10.82
CA ARG A 60 7.24 -11.89 10.68
C ARG A 60 7.79 -11.30 9.40
N LEU A 61 8.90 -10.61 9.50
CA LEU A 61 9.69 -10.16 8.35
C LEU A 61 11.00 -10.93 8.31
N PHE A 62 11.22 -11.71 7.23
CA PHE A 62 12.43 -12.53 7.07
C PHE A 62 12.68 -13.44 8.28
N ASN A 63 11.64 -14.13 8.75
CA ASN A 63 11.61 -15.00 9.93
C ASN A 63 11.80 -14.30 11.29
N LYS A 64 11.95 -12.96 11.32
CA LYS A 64 12.00 -12.19 12.57
C LYS A 64 10.61 -11.67 12.92
N ASP A 65 10.16 -11.94 14.14
CA ASP A 65 8.90 -11.39 14.62
C ASP A 65 9.02 -9.88 14.83
N LEU A 66 8.13 -9.10 14.21
CA LEU A 66 8.12 -7.64 14.32
C LEU A 66 7.86 -7.15 15.75
N GLN A 67 7.21 -7.95 16.59
CA GLN A 67 6.96 -7.61 18.00
C GLN A 67 8.28 -7.43 18.75
N ASN A 68 9.31 -8.22 18.42
CA ASN A 68 10.60 -8.23 19.09
C ASN A 68 11.56 -7.12 18.59
N LEU A 69 11.18 -6.37 17.55
CA LEU A 69 12.00 -5.29 17.02
C LEU A 69 11.64 -3.95 17.67
N SER A 70 12.64 -3.12 17.95
CA SER A 70 12.45 -1.74 18.37
C SER A 70 11.81 -0.89 17.25
N LEU A 71 11.19 0.24 17.60
CA LEU A 71 10.63 1.17 16.61
C LEU A 71 11.69 1.69 15.64
N LYS A 72 12.94 1.88 16.09
CA LYS A 72 14.05 2.31 15.23
C LYS A 72 14.44 1.22 14.22
N GLU A 73 14.42 -0.05 14.62
CA GLU A 73 14.66 -1.17 13.70
C GLU A 73 13.53 -1.31 12.69
N ILE A 74 12.27 -1.22 13.13
CA ILE A 74 11.11 -1.22 12.23
C ILE A 74 11.23 -0.07 11.22
N ALA A 75 11.55 1.15 11.68
CA ALA A 75 11.69 2.30 10.81
C ALA A 75 12.85 2.19 9.80
N LYS A 76 13.80 1.28 9.95
CA LYS A 76 14.80 0.94 8.93
C LYS A 76 14.35 -0.13 7.94
N LEU A 77 13.31 -0.89 8.28
CA LEU A 77 12.85 -2.03 7.50
C LEU A 77 11.56 -1.72 6.73
N ILE A 78 10.64 -0.97 7.34
CA ILE A 78 9.29 -0.74 6.84
C ILE A 78 9.05 0.76 6.68
N ALA A 79 8.73 1.18 5.46
CA ALA A 79 8.18 2.52 5.20
C ALA A 79 6.67 2.43 5.07
N TYR A 80 5.97 3.35 5.70
CA TYR A 80 4.51 3.43 5.66
C TYR A 80 4.05 4.82 5.24
N LEU A 81 3.24 4.87 4.18
CA LEU A 81 2.53 6.06 3.73
C LEU A 81 1.05 5.91 4.11
N PRO A 82 0.54 6.67 5.09
CA PRO A 82 -0.86 6.62 5.48
C PRO A 82 -1.75 7.35 4.46
N GLN A 83 -3.04 6.98 4.42
CA GLN A 83 -4.07 7.58 3.56
C GLN A 83 -4.17 9.11 3.75
N ARG A 84 -4.06 9.59 4.97
CA ARG A 84 -4.03 11.03 5.30
C ARG A 84 -2.77 11.35 6.08
N SER A 85 -1.98 12.27 5.56
CA SER A 85 -0.93 12.93 6.33
C SER A 85 -1.58 14.11 7.04
N ASN A 86 -1.98 13.92 8.32
CA ASN A 86 -2.43 15.04 9.14
C ASN A 86 -1.31 16.07 9.17
N SER A 87 -1.55 17.28 8.65
CA SER A 87 -0.67 18.44 8.59
C SER A 87 0.82 18.08 8.45
N VAL A 88 1.31 18.07 7.23
CA VAL A 88 2.77 18.09 7.03
C VAL A 88 3.27 19.40 7.60
N PRO A 89 4.22 19.41 8.56
CA PRO A 89 4.79 20.66 9.06
C PRO A 89 5.31 21.50 7.88
N ARG A 90 5.29 22.80 8.00
CA ARG A 90 5.85 23.70 6.97
C ARG A 90 7.35 23.48 6.86
N MET A 91 7.71 22.64 5.91
CA MET A 91 9.08 22.21 5.61
C MET A 91 9.29 22.29 4.10
N THR A 92 10.54 22.43 3.69
CA THR A 92 10.87 22.32 2.26
C THR A 92 10.73 20.89 1.77
N VAL A 93 10.64 20.71 0.45
CA VAL A 93 10.63 19.39 -0.21
C VAL A 93 11.87 18.60 0.22
N PHE A 94 13.05 19.22 0.16
CA PHE A 94 14.31 18.58 0.57
C PHE A 94 14.27 18.09 2.01
N GLU A 95 13.88 18.95 2.94
CA GLU A 95 13.77 18.60 4.36
C GLU A 95 12.76 17.47 4.61
N THR A 96 11.61 17.52 3.91
CA THR A 96 10.57 16.49 4.01
C THR A 96 11.09 15.13 3.59
N ILE A 97 11.83 15.07 2.46
CA ILE A 97 12.42 13.82 1.96
C ILE A 97 13.54 13.34 2.91
N LEU A 98 14.36 14.28 3.41
CA LEU A 98 15.44 13.99 4.34
C LEU A 98 14.94 13.39 5.67
N LEU A 99 13.72 13.71 6.11
CA LEU A 99 13.09 13.03 7.25
C LEU A 99 13.01 11.51 7.08
N GLY A 100 12.93 11.01 5.86
CA GLY A 100 12.99 9.58 5.59
C GLY A 100 14.31 8.94 6.07
N ARG A 101 15.39 9.73 6.18
CA ARG A 101 16.70 9.26 6.67
C ARG A 101 16.83 9.30 8.20
N LYS A 102 15.87 9.90 8.91
CA LYS A 102 15.92 10.06 10.38
C LYS A 102 16.28 8.77 11.16
N PRO A 103 15.83 7.56 10.81
CA PRO A 103 16.22 6.33 11.51
C PRO A 103 17.72 6.03 11.48
N TYR A 104 18.47 6.63 10.56
CA TYR A 104 19.92 6.43 10.36
C TYR A 104 20.76 7.51 11.01
N PHE A 105 20.16 8.63 11.44
CA PHE A 105 20.91 9.73 12.07
C PHE A 105 21.51 9.29 13.40
N THR A 106 22.75 9.75 13.63
CA THR A 106 23.42 9.68 14.92
C THR A 106 23.37 11.06 15.60
N PHE A 107 24.04 12.05 15.00
CA PHE A 107 24.01 13.47 15.45
C PHE A 107 23.33 14.38 14.43
N GLY A 108 23.02 13.87 13.22
CA GLY A 108 22.42 14.58 12.10
C GLY A 108 22.59 13.81 10.81
N PRO A 109 22.16 14.37 9.67
CA PRO A 109 22.36 13.75 8.35
C PRO A 109 23.84 13.74 7.96
N GLY A 110 24.32 12.60 7.47
CA GLY A 110 25.65 12.47 6.87
C GLY A 110 25.61 12.62 5.35
N ASN A 111 26.81 12.66 4.70
CA ASN A 111 26.92 12.80 3.24
C ASN A 111 26.12 11.72 2.48
N ARG A 112 26.17 10.48 2.94
CA ARG A 112 25.38 9.38 2.36
C ARG A 112 23.88 9.63 2.40
N ASP A 113 23.37 10.28 3.43
CA ASP A 113 21.95 10.61 3.54
C ASP A 113 21.56 11.66 2.50
N LEU A 114 22.42 12.66 2.30
CA LEU A 114 22.22 13.71 1.29
C LEU A 114 22.29 13.14 -0.14
N GLU A 115 23.22 12.24 -0.42
CA GLU A 115 23.33 11.54 -1.71
C GLU A 115 22.07 10.74 -2.03
N ILE A 116 21.53 9.99 -1.05
CA ILE A 116 20.28 9.22 -1.21
C ILE A 116 19.11 10.17 -1.51
N VAL A 117 19.00 11.27 -0.78
CA VAL A 117 17.92 12.24 -0.98
C VAL A 117 18.00 12.86 -2.38
N ASN A 118 19.18 13.30 -2.82
CA ASN A 118 19.37 13.87 -4.14
C ASN A 118 19.03 12.86 -5.26
N SER A 119 19.48 11.62 -5.13
CA SER A 119 19.16 10.56 -6.09
C SER A 119 17.64 10.33 -6.22
N ILE A 120 16.91 10.37 -5.11
CA ILE A 120 15.45 10.20 -5.11
C ILE A 120 14.74 11.41 -5.69
N ILE A 121 15.22 12.63 -5.42
CA ILE A 121 14.71 13.87 -6.05
C ILE A 121 14.81 13.78 -7.57
N GLU A 122 15.93 13.31 -8.09
CA GLU A 122 16.09 13.10 -9.55
C GLU A 122 15.16 12.00 -10.08
N GLU A 123 15.08 10.85 -9.38
CA GLU A 123 14.25 9.71 -9.79
C GLU A 123 12.76 10.08 -9.89
N LEU A 124 12.23 10.86 -8.92
CA LEU A 124 10.83 11.27 -8.89
C LEU A 124 10.56 12.58 -9.66
N LYS A 125 11.56 13.10 -10.38
CA LYS A 125 11.45 14.36 -11.14
C LYS A 125 11.04 15.56 -10.28
N LEU A 126 11.60 15.65 -9.08
CA LEU A 126 11.37 16.73 -8.12
C LEU A 126 12.48 17.81 -8.18
N LYS A 127 13.38 17.73 -9.17
CA LYS A 127 14.44 18.72 -9.36
C LYS A 127 13.84 20.10 -9.63
N GLY A 128 14.35 21.10 -8.93
CA GLY A 128 13.85 22.48 -8.96
C GLY A 128 12.75 22.77 -7.93
N PHE A 129 12.31 21.75 -7.18
CA PHE A 129 11.33 21.90 -6.10
C PHE A 129 11.97 21.88 -4.70
N GLU A 130 13.26 21.61 -4.58
CA GLU A 130 13.97 21.32 -3.33
C GLU A 130 13.70 22.34 -2.23
N ASN A 131 13.67 23.62 -2.62
CA ASN A 131 13.51 24.76 -1.70
C ASN A 131 12.06 25.23 -1.56
N LYS A 132 11.10 24.68 -2.33
CA LYS A 132 9.68 24.98 -2.15
C LYS A 132 9.15 24.37 -0.87
N PHE A 133 8.25 25.06 -0.20
CA PHE A 133 7.54 24.49 0.91
C PHE A 133 6.49 23.50 0.44
N VAL A 134 6.23 22.45 1.25
CA VAL A 134 5.28 21.38 0.87
C VAL A 134 3.83 21.87 0.80
N ASP A 135 3.49 22.95 1.48
CA ASP A 135 2.18 23.61 1.43
C ASP A 135 1.96 24.44 0.15
N GLU A 136 3.00 24.67 -0.65
CA GLU A 136 2.95 25.35 -1.97
C GLU A 136 2.75 24.36 -3.13
N LEU A 137 2.74 23.06 -2.86
CA LEU A 137 2.69 22.02 -3.89
C LEU A 137 1.25 21.66 -4.27
N SER A 138 1.06 21.29 -5.54
CA SER A 138 -0.16 20.59 -5.95
C SER A 138 -0.29 19.23 -5.24
N GLY A 139 -1.49 18.67 -5.19
CA GLY A 139 -1.72 17.36 -4.55
C GLY A 139 -0.85 16.25 -5.14
N GLY A 140 -0.64 16.23 -6.46
CA GLY A 140 0.21 15.25 -7.12
C GLY A 140 1.71 15.42 -6.80
N GLU A 141 2.18 16.67 -6.75
CA GLU A 141 3.57 16.96 -6.35
C GLU A 141 3.82 16.59 -4.88
N LEU A 142 2.90 16.96 -3.99
CA LEU A 142 2.96 16.59 -2.57
C LEU A 142 3.02 15.06 -2.41
N GLN A 143 2.17 14.33 -3.14
CA GLN A 143 2.15 12.88 -3.06
C GLN A 143 3.46 12.24 -3.52
N LYS A 144 4.09 12.79 -4.58
CA LYS A 144 5.45 12.39 -5.01
C LYS A 144 6.49 12.65 -3.92
N VAL A 145 6.41 13.79 -3.23
CA VAL A 145 7.33 14.12 -2.10
C VAL A 145 7.14 13.16 -0.94
N LEU A 146 5.90 12.80 -0.61
CA LEU A 146 5.61 11.84 0.46
C LEU A 146 6.10 10.42 0.10
N LEU A 147 5.94 10.01 -1.15
CA LEU A 147 6.51 8.75 -1.65
C LEU A 147 8.05 8.81 -1.63
N ALA A 148 8.65 9.93 -2.05
CA ALA A 148 10.09 10.15 -1.99
C ALA A 148 10.63 10.00 -0.57
N ARG A 149 9.95 10.54 0.43
CA ARG A 149 10.29 10.37 1.85
C ARG A 149 10.28 8.90 2.26
N CYS A 150 9.29 8.12 1.83
CA CYS A 150 9.23 6.68 2.10
C CYS A 150 10.39 5.93 1.45
N LEU A 151 10.73 6.26 0.19
CA LEU A 151 11.82 5.63 -0.54
C LEU A 151 13.20 6.03 0.02
N ALA A 152 13.35 7.28 0.50
CA ALA A 152 14.57 7.75 1.16
C ALA A 152 14.91 6.94 2.42
N GLN A 153 13.93 6.34 3.06
CA GLN A 153 14.14 5.41 4.18
C GLN A 153 14.88 4.13 3.76
N THR A 154 15.04 3.85 2.44
CA THR A 154 15.63 2.63 1.89
C THR A 154 15.04 1.35 2.52
N PRO A 155 13.72 1.21 2.52
CA PRO A 155 13.03 0.14 3.22
C PRO A 155 13.23 -1.23 2.55
N LYS A 156 12.82 -2.29 3.25
CA LYS A 156 12.63 -3.64 2.68
C LYS A 156 11.16 -3.91 2.37
N VAL A 157 10.28 -3.24 3.09
CA VAL A 157 8.83 -3.30 2.91
C VAL A 157 8.29 -1.88 2.71
N LEU A 158 7.49 -1.69 1.68
CA LEU A 158 6.81 -0.44 1.37
C LEU A 158 5.30 -0.64 1.50
N LEU A 159 4.69 0.02 2.48
CA LEU A 159 3.26 -0.04 2.76
C LEU A 159 2.62 1.28 2.36
N LEU A 160 1.69 1.26 1.41
CA LEU A 160 1.07 2.45 0.84
C LEU A 160 -0.46 2.35 0.97
N ASP A 161 -1.03 3.23 1.76
CA ASP A 161 -2.47 3.27 2.03
C ASP A 161 -3.12 4.33 1.14
N GLU A 162 -3.71 3.89 0.02
CA GLU A 162 -4.40 4.74 -0.97
C GLU A 162 -3.54 5.91 -1.53
N PRO A 163 -2.33 5.65 -2.02
CA PRO A 163 -1.36 6.70 -2.36
C PRO A 163 -1.74 7.54 -3.59
N ILE A 164 -2.76 7.16 -4.34
CA ILE A 164 -3.17 7.82 -5.59
C ILE A 164 -4.56 8.46 -5.50
N ASN A 165 -5.19 8.42 -4.33
CA ASN A 165 -6.52 9.00 -4.16
C ASN A 165 -6.48 10.52 -4.36
N HIS A 166 -7.56 11.04 -4.96
CA HIS A 166 -7.74 12.47 -5.29
C HIS A 166 -6.72 13.06 -6.29
N LEU A 167 -5.96 12.21 -6.98
CA LEU A 167 -5.05 12.63 -8.04
C LEU A 167 -5.73 12.51 -9.41
N ASP A 168 -5.33 13.37 -10.34
CA ASP A 168 -5.70 13.22 -11.74
C ASP A 168 -5.06 11.96 -12.37
N PRO A 169 -5.62 11.43 -13.47
CA PRO A 169 -5.16 10.17 -14.07
C PRO A 169 -3.68 10.15 -14.43
N LYS A 170 -3.12 11.28 -14.86
CA LYS A 170 -1.69 11.36 -15.20
C LYS A 170 -0.82 11.15 -13.97
N ASN A 171 -1.10 11.84 -12.87
CA ASN A 171 -0.36 11.72 -11.63
C ASN A 171 -0.54 10.33 -11.00
N GLN A 172 -1.73 9.71 -11.09
CA GLN A 172 -1.96 8.33 -10.65
C GLN A 172 -1.03 7.36 -11.37
N ILE A 173 -0.98 7.41 -12.70
CA ILE A 173 -0.13 6.54 -13.52
C ILE A 173 1.35 6.78 -13.19
N GLU A 174 1.81 8.03 -13.13
CA GLU A 174 3.21 8.33 -12.81
C GLU A 174 3.65 7.75 -11.46
N ILE A 175 2.81 7.83 -10.42
CA ILE A 175 3.10 7.28 -9.10
C ILE A 175 3.13 5.75 -9.13
N LEU A 176 2.16 5.11 -9.78
CA LEU A 176 2.11 3.65 -9.89
C LEU A 176 3.30 3.08 -10.67
N GLU A 177 3.72 3.75 -11.76
CA GLU A 177 4.93 3.39 -12.51
C GLU A 177 6.19 3.48 -11.65
N VAL A 178 6.35 4.55 -10.87
CA VAL A 178 7.48 4.69 -9.93
C VAL A 178 7.48 3.57 -8.91
N ILE A 179 6.31 3.28 -8.28
CA ILE A 179 6.18 2.21 -7.30
C ILE A 179 6.56 0.87 -7.91
N LYS A 180 6.00 0.52 -9.07
CA LYS A 180 6.25 -0.76 -9.76
C LYS A 180 7.72 -0.90 -10.14
N LYS A 181 8.28 0.10 -10.81
CA LYS A 181 9.70 0.14 -11.22
C LYS A 181 10.64 -0.01 -10.02
N THR A 182 10.39 0.73 -8.95
CA THR A 182 11.24 0.67 -7.75
C THR A 182 11.11 -0.67 -7.04
N THR A 183 9.89 -1.22 -6.94
CA THR A 183 9.63 -2.55 -6.38
C THR A 183 10.51 -3.61 -7.04
N TYR A 184 10.55 -3.64 -8.36
CA TYR A 184 11.33 -4.63 -9.10
C TYR A 184 12.84 -4.35 -9.03
N ARG A 185 13.25 -3.09 -9.22
CA ARG A 185 14.67 -2.71 -9.25
C ARG A 185 15.41 -3.05 -7.95
N VAL A 186 14.82 -2.75 -6.80
CA VAL A 186 15.46 -2.97 -5.49
C VAL A 186 14.83 -4.13 -4.72
N ASN A 187 13.97 -4.90 -5.39
CA ASN A 187 13.37 -6.13 -4.86
C ASN A 187 12.63 -5.90 -3.53
N LEU A 188 11.73 -4.90 -3.50
CA LEU A 188 10.90 -4.59 -2.33
C LEU A 188 9.77 -5.61 -2.14
N ILE A 189 9.28 -5.71 -0.91
CA ILE A 189 7.92 -6.20 -0.63
C ILE A 189 7.02 -4.98 -0.63
N THR A 190 6.21 -4.78 -1.66
CA THR A 190 5.31 -3.62 -1.75
C THR A 190 3.87 -4.06 -1.52
N LEU A 191 3.20 -3.41 -0.56
CA LEU A 191 1.77 -3.55 -0.33
C LEU A 191 1.09 -2.22 -0.61
N LEU A 192 0.09 -2.26 -1.45
CA LEU A 192 -0.59 -1.08 -1.97
C LEU A 192 -2.10 -1.26 -1.81
N VAL A 193 -2.77 -0.38 -1.09
CA VAL A 193 -4.25 -0.33 -1.06
C VAL A 193 -4.74 0.51 -2.23
N LEU A 194 -5.60 -0.06 -3.04
CA LEU A 194 -6.29 0.63 -4.13
C LEU A 194 -7.80 0.42 -4.04
N HIS A 195 -8.56 1.34 -4.67
CA HIS A 195 -10.01 1.20 -4.87
C HIS A 195 -10.35 0.88 -6.33
N ASP A 196 -9.51 1.29 -7.27
CA ASP A 196 -9.71 1.04 -8.70
C ASP A 196 -9.23 -0.36 -9.07
N LEU A 197 -10.18 -1.21 -9.48
CA LEU A 197 -9.94 -2.58 -9.91
C LEU A 197 -9.06 -2.66 -11.16
N ASN A 198 -9.27 -1.75 -12.12
CA ASN A 198 -8.55 -1.79 -13.38
C ASN A 198 -7.10 -1.35 -13.21
N LEU A 199 -6.85 -0.37 -12.33
CA LEU A 199 -5.48 -0.04 -11.94
C LEU A 199 -4.82 -1.19 -11.16
N ALA A 200 -5.58 -1.89 -10.32
CA ALA A 200 -5.07 -3.05 -9.60
C ALA A 200 -4.70 -4.21 -10.53
N LEU A 201 -5.53 -4.51 -11.53
CA LEU A 201 -5.24 -5.51 -12.56
C LEU A 201 -4.01 -5.16 -13.41
N ARG A 202 -3.81 -3.87 -13.69
CA ARG A 202 -2.68 -3.39 -14.49
C ARG A 202 -1.34 -3.38 -13.75
N TYR A 203 -1.35 -3.01 -12.48
CA TYR A 203 -0.14 -2.74 -11.72
C TYR A 203 0.20 -3.82 -10.69
N GLY A 204 -0.77 -4.62 -10.25
CA GLY A 204 -0.59 -5.68 -9.26
C GLY A 204 -0.03 -6.96 -9.86
N ASP A 205 0.87 -7.60 -9.12
CA ASP A 205 1.31 -8.96 -9.39
C ASP A 205 0.42 -9.96 -8.64
N GLU A 206 0.19 -9.71 -7.33
CA GLU A 206 -0.71 -10.47 -6.48
C GLU A 206 -1.80 -9.56 -5.92
N LEU A 207 -3.03 -10.05 -5.90
CA LEU A 207 -4.20 -9.33 -5.41
C LEU A 207 -4.75 -10.02 -4.16
N PHE A 208 -5.18 -9.21 -3.19
CA PHE A 208 -5.70 -9.63 -1.90
C PHE A 208 -7.05 -8.94 -1.68
N PHE A 209 -8.12 -9.71 -1.67
CA PHE A 209 -9.49 -9.18 -1.54
C PHE A 209 -9.98 -9.33 -0.11
N MET A 210 -10.27 -8.20 0.53
CA MET A 210 -10.77 -8.13 1.90
C MET A 210 -12.23 -7.69 1.96
N LYS A 211 -13.03 -8.35 2.81
CA LYS A 211 -14.39 -7.96 3.16
C LYS A 211 -14.65 -8.30 4.62
N ASP A 212 -15.34 -7.43 5.36
CA ASP A 212 -15.73 -7.62 6.75
C ASP A 212 -14.58 -8.07 7.68
N GLY A 213 -13.40 -7.48 7.47
CA GLY A 213 -12.20 -7.77 8.25
C GLY A 213 -11.48 -9.05 7.90
N LYS A 214 -11.93 -9.80 6.91
CA LYS A 214 -11.38 -11.10 6.49
C LYS A 214 -10.75 -11.01 5.11
N LEU A 215 -9.76 -11.87 4.86
CA LEU A 215 -9.22 -12.10 3.53
C LEU A 215 -10.06 -13.19 2.85
N LEU A 216 -10.83 -12.82 1.83
CA LEU A 216 -11.72 -13.74 1.13
C LEU A 216 -11.03 -14.45 -0.03
N TRP A 217 -10.11 -13.76 -0.70
CA TRP A 217 -9.37 -14.33 -1.83
C TRP A 217 -7.97 -13.71 -1.93
N LYS A 218 -7.00 -14.50 -2.38
CA LYS A 218 -5.65 -14.07 -2.75
C LYS A 218 -5.14 -14.91 -3.91
N GLY A 219 -4.41 -14.28 -4.81
CA GLY A 219 -3.82 -14.97 -5.97
C GLY A 219 -3.16 -13.98 -6.93
N PHE A 220 -2.61 -14.49 -8.00
CA PHE A 220 -2.07 -13.65 -9.06
C PHE A 220 -3.19 -12.90 -9.79
N ALA A 221 -2.88 -11.70 -10.29
CA ALA A 221 -3.83 -10.92 -11.07
C ALA A 221 -4.36 -11.69 -12.30
N SER A 222 -3.56 -12.62 -12.85
CA SER A 222 -3.96 -13.51 -13.95
C SER A 222 -4.99 -14.58 -13.56
N GLU A 223 -5.06 -14.94 -12.28
CA GLU A 223 -5.96 -15.98 -11.75
C GLU A 223 -7.31 -15.42 -11.27
N LEU A 224 -7.44 -14.08 -11.24
CA LEU A 224 -8.68 -13.44 -10.80
C LEU A 224 -9.84 -13.77 -11.73
N THR A 225 -11.01 -14.08 -11.17
CA THR A 225 -12.26 -14.32 -11.90
C THR A 225 -13.31 -13.27 -11.55
N SER A 226 -14.33 -13.12 -12.40
CA SER A 226 -15.44 -12.18 -12.17
C SER A 226 -16.20 -12.50 -10.90
N GLU A 227 -16.39 -13.78 -10.58
CA GLU A 227 -17.12 -14.23 -9.38
C GLU A 227 -16.46 -13.74 -8.08
N VAL A 228 -15.12 -13.67 -8.04
CA VAL A 228 -14.40 -13.12 -6.87
C VAL A 228 -14.71 -11.64 -6.69
N ILE A 229 -14.73 -10.87 -7.78
CA ILE A 229 -15.03 -9.44 -7.75
C ILE A 229 -16.48 -9.23 -7.31
N GLU A 230 -17.42 -9.97 -7.90
CA GLU A 230 -18.85 -9.92 -7.59
C GLU A 230 -19.11 -10.25 -6.11
N MET A 231 -18.48 -11.30 -5.59
CA MET A 231 -18.60 -11.70 -4.19
C MET A 231 -18.12 -10.61 -3.22
N VAL A 232 -17.04 -9.91 -3.55
CA VAL A 232 -16.43 -8.92 -2.65
C VAL A 232 -17.11 -7.57 -2.75
N PHE A 233 -17.38 -7.10 -3.98
CA PHE A 233 -17.88 -5.74 -4.24
C PHE A 233 -19.40 -5.66 -4.46
N GLU A 234 -20.08 -6.81 -4.57
CA GLU A 234 -21.54 -6.88 -4.82
C GLU A 234 -21.93 -6.16 -6.12
N VAL A 235 -21.12 -6.34 -7.16
CA VAL A 235 -21.33 -5.84 -8.52
C VAL A 235 -21.31 -7.00 -9.49
N GLU A 236 -22.05 -6.91 -10.59
CA GLU A 236 -21.98 -7.85 -11.70
C GLU A 236 -21.13 -7.28 -12.83
N GLY A 237 -20.37 -8.12 -13.50
CA GLY A 237 -19.51 -7.67 -14.58
C GLY A 237 -18.66 -8.77 -15.17
N GLU A 238 -17.86 -8.41 -16.15
CA GLU A 238 -17.03 -9.36 -16.88
C GLU A 238 -15.58 -8.89 -16.94
N LEU A 239 -14.67 -9.87 -16.83
CA LEU A 239 -13.26 -9.66 -17.13
C LEU A 239 -13.06 -9.79 -18.64
N ALA A 240 -12.63 -8.70 -19.26
CA ALA A 240 -12.32 -8.61 -20.68
C ALA A 240 -10.85 -8.30 -20.91
N GLU A 241 -10.31 -8.70 -22.06
CA GLU A 241 -9.00 -8.29 -22.53
C GLU A 241 -9.11 -7.20 -23.59
N PHE A 242 -8.45 -6.08 -23.35
CA PHE A 242 -8.36 -5.00 -24.33
C PHE A 242 -6.90 -4.49 -24.38
N SER A 243 -6.33 -4.47 -25.59
CA SER A 243 -4.93 -4.03 -25.82
C SER A 243 -3.92 -4.70 -24.87
N ASN A 244 -4.01 -6.02 -24.71
CA ASN A 244 -3.17 -6.83 -23.80
C ASN A 244 -3.30 -6.45 -22.31
N GLN A 245 -4.39 -5.81 -21.93
CA GLN A 245 -4.70 -5.50 -20.53
C GLN A 245 -6.01 -6.14 -20.12
N ARG A 246 -6.02 -6.74 -18.93
CA ARG A 246 -7.26 -7.24 -18.33
C ARG A 246 -7.99 -6.07 -17.68
N LEU A 247 -9.29 -5.98 -17.97
CA LEU A 247 -10.18 -4.96 -17.44
C LEU A 247 -11.43 -5.64 -16.88
N PHE A 248 -11.95 -5.13 -15.77
CA PHE A 248 -13.28 -5.51 -15.29
C PHE A 248 -14.29 -4.45 -15.71
N ILE A 249 -15.30 -4.88 -16.47
CA ILE A 249 -16.38 -4.02 -16.98
C ILE A 249 -17.62 -4.28 -16.12
N ILE A 250 -18.02 -3.32 -15.32
CA ILE A 250 -19.22 -3.41 -14.48
C ILE A 250 -20.45 -3.25 -15.37
N SER A 251 -21.38 -4.21 -15.30
CA SER A 251 -22.67 -4.18 -16.02
C SER A 251 -23.83 -3.75 -15.13
N SER A 252 -23.83 -4.18 -13.87
CA SER A 252 -24.86 -3.84 -12.88
C SER A 252 -24.34 -3.93 -11.44
N TYR A 253 -25.21 -3.67 -10.47
CA TYR A 253 -24.92 -3.90 -9.05
C TYR A 253 -26.04 -4.75 -8.43
N THR A 254 -25.66 -5.63 -7.50
CA THR A 254 -26.59 -6.52 -6.82
C THR A 254 -27.32 -5.77 -5.71
N THR A 255 -28.63 -5.64 -5.80
CA THR A 255 -29.41 -5.07 -4.70
C THR A 255 -29.60 -6.11 -3.58
N PRO A 256 -29.66 -5.70 -2.30
CA PRO A 256 -29.83 -6.64 -1.18
C PRO A 256 -31.09 -7.50 -1.28
N SER A 257 -32.10 -7.05 -2.03
CA SER A 257 -33.38 -7.77 -2.26
C SER A 257 -33.29 -8.91 -3.27
N GLU A 258 -32.21 -9.03 -4.04
CA GLU A 258 -32.04 -10.02 -5.13
C GLU A 258 -31.09 -11.16 -4.75
N LYS A 259 -30.65 -11.28 -3.50
CA LYS A 259 -29.94 -12.48 -3.06
C LYS A 259 -30.86 -13.71 -3.21
N ARG A 260 -30.86 -14.30 -4.40
CA ARG A 260 -31.45 -15.63 -4.61
C ARG A 260 -30.68 -16.62 -3.74
N PHE A 261 -31.29 -17.04 -2.65
CA PHE A 261 -30.83 -18.22 -1.95
C PHE A 261 -30.71 -19.37 -2.96
N PRO A 262 -29.59 -20.11 -3.01
CA PRO A 262 -29.55 -21.32 -3.82
C PRO A 262 -30.70 -22.20 -3.35
N LYS A 263 -31.58 -22.57 -4.28
CA LYS A 263 -32.61 -23.59 -4.02
C LYS A 263 -31.86 -24.83 -3.58
N ALA A 264 -32.09 -25.24 -2.34
CA ALA A 264 -31.65 -26.54 -1.85
C ALA A 264 -32.24 -27.61 -2.79
N LEU A 265 -31.34 -28.42 -3.36
CA LEU A 265 -31.65 -29.72 -3.96
C LEU A 265 -31.61 -30.78 -2.86
#